data_0ee9ac0bae262fe50b333d1b6c9e8829
#
_entry.id   0ee9ac0bae262fe50b333d1b6c9e8829
#
_cell.length_a   1.000
_cell.length_b   1.000
_cell.length_c   1.000
_cell.angle_alpha   90.00
_cell.angle_beta   90.00
_cell.angle_gamma   90.00
#
_symmetry.space_group_name_H-M   'P 1'
#
loop_
_entity.id
_entity.type
_entity.pdbx_description
1 polymer ?
#
loop_
_entity_poly.entity_id
_entity_poly.type
_entity_poly.pdbx_seq_one_letter_code
_entity_poly.pdbx_strand_id
1 'polypeptide(L)'
;VQGGTFYNNAVLRSFEKIANCEAIRPDIAGIMGAFGAALIARERYVDCEGTTMLSIEDIEAMEYSTTMTKCKGCTNNCRLTINHFSGGRKFITGNRCELGLGKQKTTNKMPNLFEYKLKRYFDYEPLAEENAPRGIIGIPRVLNMYENYPFWFTFFNELGFRVVLSPVSNRKVYELGIDSIPSESECYPAKLAHGHVQWLINNGIHTIFYPSIPYERNEFAEANNHYN
;
A
#
# COMPACT_ATOMS: atom_id res chain seq x y z
N VAL A 1 28.16 -14.18 -3.89
CA VAL A 1 26.86 -13.61 -3.47
C VAL A 1 26.86 -12.12 -3.63
N GLN A 2 25.69 -11.53 -3.90
CA GLN A 2 25.55 -10.10 -4.16
C GLN A 2 24.26 -9.56 -3.56
N GLY A 3 24.15 -8.24 -3.48
CA GLY A 3 22.99 -7.53 -2.93
C GLY A 3 23.17 -7.12 -1.47
N GLY A 4 22.37 -6.12 -1.05
CA GLY A 4 22.49 -5.51 0.28
C GLY A 4 22.24 -6.47 1.44
N THR A 5 21.40 -7.48 1.24
CA THR A 5 21.06 -8.50 2.25
C THR A 5 22.31 -9.26 2.71
N PHE A 6 23.25 -9.53 1.82
CA PHE A 6 24.47 -10.26 2.16
C PHE A 6 25.52 -9.43 2.90
N TYR A 7 25.32 -8.13 3.11
CA TYR A 7 26.13 -7.37 4.06
C TYR A 7 25.88 -7.77 5.51
N ASN A 8 24.73 -8.39 5.79
CA ASN A 8 24.49 -8.99 7.09
C ASN A 8 25.27 -10.32 7.22
N ASN A 9 26.26 -10.32 8.11
CA ASN A 9 27.13 -11.47 8.32
C ASN A 9 26.38 -12.71 8.83
N ALA A 10 25.28 -12.54 9.58
CA ALA A 10 24.47 -13.66 10.02
C ALA A 10 23.77 -14.35 8.84
N VAL A 11 23.26 -13.57 7.89
CA VAL A 11 22.65 -14.09 6.65
C VAL A 11 23.70 -14.83 5.81
N LEU A 12 24.85 -14.21 5.61
CA LEU A 12 25.97 -14.83 4.88
C LEU A 12 26.35 -16.18 5.49
N ARG A 13 26.56 -16.22 6.81
CA ARG A 13 26.95 -17.44 7.51
C ARG A 13 25.86 -18.53 7.50
N SER A 14 24.61 -18.14 7.60
CA SER A 14 23.48 -19.08 7.50
C SER A 14 23.42 -19.68 6.10
N PHE A 15 23.60 -18.86 5.07
CA PHE A 15 23.67 -19.32 3.68
C PHE A 15 24.79 -20.33 3.48
N GLU A 16 26.02 -20.03 3.94
CA GLU A 16 27.16 -20.94 3.83
C GLU A 16 26.89 -22.29 4.49
N LYS A 17 26.26 -22.29 5.67
CA LYS A 17 25.90 -23.53 6.38
C LYS A 17 24.85 -24.35 5.64
N ILE A 18 23.83 -23.71 5.07
CA ILE A 18 22.77 -24.40 4.32
C ILE A 18 23.31 -24.93 2.99
N ALA A 19 24.08 -24.11 2.28
CA ALA A 19 24.66 -24.45 0.98
C ALA A 19 25.88 -25.37 1.10
N ASN A 20 26.42 -25.55 2.30
CA ASN A 20 27.67 -26.31 2.60
C ASN A 20 28.85 -25.87 1.71
N CYS A 21 28.99 -24.60 1.48
CA CYS A 21 30.09 -24.01 0.71
C CYS A 21 30.46 -22.62 1.24
N GLU A 22 31.68 -22.20 0.99
CA GLU A 22 32.12 -20.84 1.27
C GLU A 22 31.52 -19.87 0.23
N ALA A 23 30.96 -18.76 0.71
CA ALA A 23 30.33 -17.77 -0.15
C ALA A 23 31.27 -16.56 -0.34
N ILE A 24 31.65 -16.29 -1.56
CA ILE A 24 32.45 -15.13 -1.91
C ILE A 24 31.52 -13.91 -1.99
N ARG A 25 31.75 -12.91 -1.14
CA ARG A 25 31.08 -11.63 -1.14
C ARG A 25 32.09 -10.55 -1.52
N PRO A 26 32.04 -9.99 -2.73
CA PRO A 26 32.91 -8.88 -3.12
C PRO A 26 32.58 -7.60 -2.34
N ASP A 27 33.55 -6.72 -2.17
CA ASP A 27 33.36 -5.44 -1.46
C ASP A 27 32.24 -4.58 -2.06
N ILE A 28 32.03 -4.70 -3.38
CA ILE A 28 30.99 -4.01 -4.14
C ILE A 28 29.68 -4.79 -4.23
N ALA A 29 29.46 -5.79 -3.37
CA ALA A 29 28.29 -6.66 -3.43
C ALA A 29 26.95 -5.91 -3.53
N GLY A 30 26.84 -4.76 -2.87
CA GLY A 30 25.60 -3.94 -2.89
C GLY A 30 25.34 -3.23 -4.20
N ILE A 31 26.35 -3.02 -5.03
CA ILE A 31 26.26 -2.29 -6.31
C ILE A 31 26.56 -3.18 -7.53
N MET A 32 26.71 -4.48 -7.34
CA MET A 32 26.99 -5.44 -8.43
C MET A 32 25.99 -5.37 -9.58
N GLY A 33 24.71 -5.09 -9.27
CA GLY A 33 23.68 -4.90 -10.30
C GLY A 33 23.95 -3.68 -11.18
N ALA A 34 24.36 -2.55 -10.58
CA ALA A 34 24.74 -1.34 -11.29
C ALA A 34 26.00 -1.56 -12.13
N PHE A 35 26.99 -2.27 -11.57
CA PHE A 35 28.20 -2.64 -12.28
C PHE A 35 27.91 -3.53 -13.51
N GLY A 36 27.07 -4.56 -13.33
CA GLY A 36 26.64 -5.42 -14.44
C GLY A 36 25.85 -4.66 -15.51
N ALA A 37 24.97 -3.74 -15.12
CA ALA A 37 24.27 -2.87 -16.06
C ALA A 37 25.21 -1.99 -16.87
N ALA A 38 26.26 -1.45 -16.25
CA ALA A 38 27.28 -0.66 -16.93
C ALA A 38 28.08 -1.49 -17.96
N LEU A 39 28.41 -2.75 -17.60
CA LEU A 39 29.09 -3.65 -18.55
C LEU A 39 28.21 -3.98 -19.75
N ILE A 40 26.93 -4.28 -19.53
CA ILE A 40 25.95 -4.54 -20.61
C ILE A 40 25.76 -3.29 -21.48
N ALA A 41 25.68 -2.12 -20.87
CA ALA A 41 25.57 -0.87 -21.59
C ALA A 41 26.82 -0.66 -22.50
N ARG A 42 28.01 -0.93 -21.99
CA ARG A 42 29.26 -0.85 -22.76
C ARG A 42 29.28 -1.83 -23.93
N GLU A 43 28.83 -3.07 -23.71
CA GLU A 43 28.75 -4.07 -24.81
C GLU A 43 27.75 -3.70 -25.90
N ARG A 44 26.65 -3.05 -25.49
CA ARG A 44 25.57 -2.64 -26.41
C ARG A 44 25.82 -1.28 -27.06
N TYR A 45 26.83 -0.57 -26.61
CA TYR A 45 27.22 0.72 -27.18
C TYR A 45 27.98 0.48 -28.50
N VAL A 46 27.23 0.43 -29.58
CA VAL A 46 27.75 0.31 -30.93
C VAL A 46 27.36 1.58 -31.68
N ASP A 47 28.35 2.35 -32.13
CA ASP A 47 28.24 3.53 -33.01
C ASP A 47 27.21 4.60 -32.60
N CYS A 48 27.02 4.79 -31.27
CA CYS A 48 26.19 5.89 -30.78
C CYS A 48 26.98 7.21 -30.85
N GLU A 49 26.51 8.14 -31.66
CA GLU A 49 27.07 9.49 -31.74
C GLU A 49 26.70 10.31 -30.48
N GLY A 50 27.59 10.35 -29.52
CA GLY A 50 27.45 11.20 -28.36
C GLY A 50 26.70 10.59 -27.17
N THR A 51 26.64 11.34 -26.12
CA THR A 51 25.95 10.98 -24.87
C THR A 51 25.01 12.09 -24.46
N THR A 52 23.86 11.73 -23.85
CA THR A 52 22.94 12.68 -23.20
C THR A 52 23.31 12.96 -21.74
N MET A 53 24.41 12.36 -21.23
CA MET A 53 24.92 12.65 -19.90
C MET A 53 25.51 14.07 -19.84
N LEU A 54 25.29 14.73 -18.71
CA LEU A 54 25.96 15.99 -18.43
C LEU A 54 27.49 15.79 -18.32
N SER A 55 28.26 16.79 -18.69
CA SER A 55 29.70 16.79 -18.45
C SER A 55 29.99 16.87 -16.94
N ILE A 56 31.22 16.57 -16.53
CA ILE A 56 31.63 16.69 -15.12
C ILE A 56 31.50 18.14 -14.69
N GLU A 57 31.93 19.06 -15.54
CA GLU A 57 31.88 20.51 -15.31
C GLU A 57 30.42 21.00 -15.13
N ASP A 58 29.48 20.48 -15.94
CA ASP A 58 28.04 20.79 -15.80
C ASP A 58 27.47 20.24 -14.51
N ILE A 59 27.91 19.06 -14.07
CA ILE A 59 27.47 18.44 -12.81
C ILE A 59 27.98 19.24 -11.62
N GLU A 60 29.28 19.65 -11.64
CA GLU A 60 29.89 20.45 -10.57
C GLU A 60 29.31 21.86 -10.49
N ALA A 61 28.96 22.45 -11.63
CA ALA A 61 28.30 23.77 -11.72
C ALA A 61 26.77 23.73 -11.46
N MET A 62 26.22 22.55 -11.23
CA MET A 62 24.77 22.40 -11.13
C MET A 62 24.23 22.94 -9.80
N GLU A 63 23.50 24.05 -9.87
CA GLU A 63 22.78 24.58 -8.74
C GLU A 63 21.33 24.03 -8.69
N TYR A 64 20.90 23.67 -7.50
CA TYR A 64 19.53 23.25 -7.27
C TYR A 64 19.02 23.74 -5.92
N SER A 65 17.71 23.93 -5.84
CA SER A 65 17.02 24.21 -4.58
C SER A 65 15.97 23.16 -4.32
N THR A 66 15.74 22.85 -3.05
CA THR A 66 14.79 21.82 -2.64
C THR A 66 13.63 22.44 -1.87
N THR A 67 12.41 22.11 -2.27
CA THR A 67 11.20 22.47 -1.53
C THR A 67 10.43 21.22 -1.13
N MET A 68 9.85 21.23 0.08
CA MET A 68 9.03 20.16 0.58
C MET A 68 7.56 20.59 0.62
N THR A 69 6.68 19.74 0.12
CA THR A 69 5.24 20.01 0.13
C THR A 69 4.44 18.72 0.36
N LYS A 70 3.13 18.86 0.49
CA LYS A 70 2.22 17.70 0.55
C LYS A 70 1.39 17.63 -0.72
N CYS A 71 1.31 16.44 -1.31
CA CYS A 71 0.39 16.17 -2.40
C CYS A 71 -1.06 16.31 -1.90
N LYS A 72 -1.88 17.03 -2.64
CA LYS A 72 -3.31 17.23 -2.36
C LYS A 72 -4.22 16.40 -3.28
N GLY A 73 -3.66 15.47 -4.06
CA GLY A 73 -4.38 14.71 -5.07
C GLY A 73 -5.31 13.62 -4.52
N CYS A 74 -5.05 13.14 -3.30
CA CYS A 74 -5.88 12.13 -2.62
C CYS A 74 -5.65 12.18 -1.09
N THR A 75 -6.35 11.32 -0.36
CA THR A 75 -6.31 11.25 1.12
C THR A 75 -4.95 10.83 1.68
N ASN A 76 -4.04 10.26 0.87
CA ASN A 76 -2.71 9.85 1.33
C ASN A 76 -1.80 11.02 1.71
N ASN A 77 -2.04 12.22 1.16
CA ASN A 77 -1.27 13.42 1.47
C ASN A 77 0.26 13.20 1.47
N CYS A 78 0.77 12.49 0.46
CA CYS A 78 2.19 12.16 0.36
C CYS A 78 3.07 13.39 0.53
N ARG A 79 4.14 13.25 1.32
CA ARG A 79 5.19 14.27 1.38
C ARG A 79 5.99 14.21 0.08
N LEU A 80 6.08 15.32 -0.62
CA LEU A 80 6.82 15.48 -1.85
C LEU A 80 8.07 16.32 -1.61
N THR A 81 9.17 15.88 -2.15
CA THR A 81 10.40 16.67 -2.27
C THR A 81 10.55 17.09 -3.72
N ILE A 82 10.58 18.38 -3.96
CA ILE A 82 10.70 18.96 -5.30
C ILE A 82 12.07 19.60 -5.40
N ASN A 83 12.92 19.05 -6.25
CA ASN A 83 14.20 19.64 -6.59
C ASN A 83 14.02 20.52 -7.84
N HIS A 84 14.36 21.77 -7.71
CA HIS A 84 14.34 22.77 -8.77
C HIS A 84 15.76 22.98 -9.29
N PHE A 85 15.95 22.72 -10.55
CA PHE A 85 17.24 22.89 -11.23
C PHE A 85 17.24 24.14 -12.10
N SER A 86 18.43 24.63 -12.46
CA SER A 86 18.60 25.65 -13.46
C SER A 86 17.83 25.32 -14.75
N GLY A 87 17.33 26.33 -15.47
CA GLY A 87 16.53 26.13 -16.68
C GLY A 87 15.09 25.69 -16.43
N GLY A 88 14.55 25.79 -15.20
CA GLY A 88 13.16 25.51 -14.88
C GLY A 88 12.79 24.04 -14.77
N ARG A 89 13.78 23.16 -14.87
CA ARG A 89 13.56 21.71 -14.70
C ARG A 89 13.23 21.36 -13.25
N LYS A 90 12.32 20.41 -13.05
CA LYS A 90 11.90 19.94 -11.72
C LYS A 90 11.99 18.45 -11.65
N PHE A 91 12.43 17.93 -10.51
CA PHE A 91 12.37 16.52 -10.19
C PHE A 91 11.63 16.33 -8.89
N ILE A 92 10.61 15.50 -8.91
CA ILE A 92 9.71 15.26 -7.77
C ILE A 92 9.89 13.85 -7.26
N THR A 93 10.13 13.71 -5.96
CA THR A 93 10.26 12.44 -5.25
C THR A 93 9.26 12.36 -4.09
N GLY A 94 9.10 11.17 -3.51
CA GLY A 94 8.14 10.94 -2.42
C GLY A 94 6.70 10.72 -2.90
N ASN A 95 6.44 10.87 -4.21
CA ASN A 95 5.16 10.53 -4.80
C ASN A 95 4.95 9.00 -4.81
N ARG A 96 3.72 8.59 -4.52
CA ARG A 96 3.31 7.18 -4.61
C ARG A 96 2.47 6.87 -5.85
N CYS A 97 2.15 7.90 -6.62
CA CYS A 97 1.41 7.81 -7.88
C CYS A 97 1.68 9.04 -8.75
N GLU A 98 1.23 9.02 -9.97
CA GLU A 98 1.45 10.10 -10.95
C GLU A 98 0.79 11.44 -10.59
N LEU A 99 -0.26 11.43 -9.75
CA LEU A 99 -0.88 12.68 -9.26
C LEU A 99 0.11 13.55 -8.50
N GLY A 100 1.04 12.93 -7.74
CA GLY A 100 2.11 13.63 -7.04
C GLY A 100 3.10 14.31 -7.99
N LEU A 101 3.18 13.88 -9.24
CA LEU A 101 4.00 14.49 -10.29
C LEU A 101 3.28 15.63 -11.04
N GLY A 102 2.05 15.98 -10.61
CA GLY A 102 1.23 16.99 -11.29
C GLY A 102 0.59 16.50 -12.59
N LYS A 103 0.70 15.21 -12.91
CA LYS A 103 0.01 14.66 -14.07
C LYS A 103 -1.49 14.57 -13.77
N GLN A 104 -2.30 15.09 -14.68
CA GLN A 104 -3.76 14.93 -14.58
C GLN A 104 -4.14 13.46 -14.78
N LYS A 105 -5.19 13.03 -14.07
CA LYS A 105 -5.78 11.71 -14.34
C LYS A 105 -6.17 11.67 -15.83
N THR A 106 -5.51 10.83 -16.58
CA THR A 106 -6.01 10.49 -17.91
C THR A 106 -7.38 9.85 -17.73
N THR A 107 -8.40 10.41 -18.35
CA THR A 107 -9.73 9.79 -18.41
C THR A 107 -9.59 8.49 -19.21
N ASN A 108 -9.29 7.42 -18.49
CA ASN A 108 -9.24 6.10 -19.10
C ASN A 108 -10.67 5.73 -19.50
N LYS A 109 -10.92 5.49 -20.77
CA LYS A 109 -12.23 5.07 -21.29
C LYS A 109 -12.62 3.65 -20.87
N MET A 110 -11.67 2.89 -20.30
CA MET A 110 -11.96 1.55 -19.80
C MET A 110 -12.71 1.60 -18.47
N PRO A 111 -13.71 0.74 -18.27
CA PRO A 111 -14.43 0.67 -17.01
C PRO A 111 -13.48 0.30 -15.86
N ASN A 112 -13.63 1.02 -14.75
CA ASN A 112 -12.87 0.74 -13.53
C ASN A 112 -13.51 -0.43 -12.78
N LEU A 113 -13.03 -1.65 -13.02
CA LEU A 113 -13.56 -2.86 -12.39
C LEU A 113 -13.35 -2.88 -10.86
N PHE A 114 -12.32 -2.19 -10.37
CA PHE A 114 -12.11 -2.05 -8.92
C PHE A 114 -13.24 -1.22 -8.27
N GLU A 115 -13.60 -0.11 -8.88
CA GLU A 115 -14.71 0.72 -8.40
C GLU A 115 -16.06 -0.02 -8.47
N TYR A 116 -16.27 -0.76 -9.57
CA TYR A 116 -17.42 -1.63 -9.72
C TYR A 116 -17.47 -2.70 -8.61
N LYS A 117 -16.34 -3.37 -8.34
CA LYS A 117 -16.21 -4.35 -7.25
C LYS A 117 -16.59 -3.73 -5.91
N LEU A 118 -16.02 -2.56 -5.57
CA LEU A 118 -16.31 -1.88 -4.30
C LEU A 118 -17.80 -1.57 -4.13
N LYS A 119 -18.46 -1.09 -5.18
CA LYS A 119 -19.91 -0.86 -5.14
C LYS A 119 -20.69 -2.15 -4.90
N ARG A 120 -20.33 -3.22 -5.60
CA ARG A 120 -20.98 -4.52 -5.43
C ARG A 120 -20.85 -5.07 -4.00
N TYR A 121 -19.75 -4.78 -3.31
CA TYR A 121 -19.54 -5.27 -1.95
C TYR A 121 -20.20 -4.41 -0.87
N PHE A 122 -20.30 -3.10 -1.06
CA PHE A 122 -20.62 -2.19 0.04
C PHE A 122 -21.81 -1.26 -0.20
N ASP A 123 -22.38 -1.23 -1.40
CA ASP A 123 -23.50 -0.35 -1.74
C ASP A 123 -24.84 -1.02 -1.44
N TYR A 124 -25.14 -1.11 -0.15
CA TYR A 124 -26.37 -1.66 0.40
C TYR A 124 -27.05 -0.63 1.29
N GLU A 125 -28.38 -0.53 1.18
CA GLU A 125 -29.18 0.35 2.02
C GLU A 125 -29.59 -0.37 3.31
N PRO A 126 -29.18 0.14 4.50
CA PRO A 126 -29.58 -0.44 5.77
C PRO A 126 -31.07 -0.18 6.04
N LEU A 127 -31.69 -1.01 6.88
CA LEU A 127 -33.05 -0.78 7.37
C LEU A 127 -33.18 0.62 7.97
N ALA A 128 -34.33 1.25 7.77
CA ALA A 128 -34.71 2.44 8.52
C ALA A 128 -34.80 2.09 10.02
N GLU A 129 -34.61 3.05 10.91
CA GLU A 129 -34.60 2.79 12.36
C GLU A 129 -35.92 2.18 12.86
N GLU A 130 -37.03 2.67 12.34
CA GLU A 130 -38.38 2.15 12.65
C GLU A 130 -38.58 0.70 12.21
N ASN A 131 -37.81 0.23 11.23
CA ASN A 131 -37.89 -1.14 10.68
C ASN A 131 -36.81 -2.07 11.25
N ALA A 132 -36.09 -1.64 12.26
CA ALA A 132 -35.01 -2.39 12.89
C ALA A 132 -35.32 -2.72 14.36
N PRO A 133 -36.25 -3.65 14.63
CA PRO A 133 -36.71 -3.95 15.99
C PRO A 133 -35.62 -4.50 16.91
N ARG A 134 -34.51 -4.99 16.35
CA ARG A 134 -33.37 -5.48 17.12
C ARG A 134 -32.29 -4.43 17.35
N GLY A 135 -32.49 -3.20 16.86
CA GLY A 135 -31.55 -2.10 17.03
C GLY A 135 -30.43 -2.08 15.99
N ILE A 136 -29.29 -1.51 16.37
CA ILE A 136 -28.18 -1.21 15.44
C ILE A 136 -27.03 -2.18 15.68
N ILE A 137 -26.42 -2.66 14.60
CA ILE A 137 -25.17 -3.42 14.62
C ILE A 137 -24.13 -2.75 13.70
N GLY A 138 -22.93 -2.51 14.22
CA GLY A 138 -21.81 -1.95 13.47
C GLY A 138 -20.96 -3.04 12.84
N ILE A 139 -20.52 -2.82 11.61
CA ILE A 139 -19.55 -3.68 10.94
C ILE A 139 -18.35 -2.82 10.54
N PRO A 140 -17.11 -3.13 11.00
CA PRO A 140 -15.92 -2.45 10.54
C PRO A 140 -15.60 -2.87 9.10
N ARG A 141 -15.33 -1.88 8.23
CA ARG A 141 -15.02 -2.09 6.81
C ARG A 141 -13.54 -2.45 6.63
N VAL A 142 -13.16 -3.65 7.05
CA VAL A 142 -11.77 -4.09 7.08
C VAL A 142 -11.62 -5.55 6.72
N LEU A 143 -10.41 -5.92 6.31
CA LEU A 143 -9.96 -7.30 6.10
C LEU A 143 -10.96 -8.12 5.27
N ASN A 144 -11.42 -9.25 5.78
CA ASN A 144 -12.34 -10.17 5.12
C ASN A 144 -13.75 -9.59 4.84
N MET A 145 -14.10 -8.46 5.44
CA MET A 145 -15.34 -7.76 5.08
C MET A 145 -15.33 -7.27 3.62
N TYR A 146 -14.15 -7.12 3.00
CA TYR A 146 -14.06 -6.84 1.56
C TYR A 146 -14.51 -7.99 0.65
N GLU A 147 -14.85 -9.14 1.23
CA GLU A 147 -15.44 -10.29 0.53
C GLU A 147 -16.77 -10.72 1.16
N ASN A 148 -16.84 -10.73 2.49
CA ASN A 148 -17.93 -11.33 3.25
C ASN A 148 -19.05 -10.33 3.64
N TYR A 149 -18.85 -9.02 3.41
CA TYR A 149 -19.84 -8.01 3.81
C TYR A 149 -21.24 -8.25 3.22
N PRO A 150 -21.44 -8.61 1.94
CA PRO A 150 -22.77 -8.86 1.38
C PRO A 150 -23.54 -9.93 2.13
N PHE A 151 -22.87 -11.02 2.55
CA PHE A 151 -23.45 -12.06 3.34
C PHE A 151 -23.88 -11.56 4.72
N TRP A 152 -22.98 -10.92 5.45
CA TRP A 152 -23.26 -10.44 6.80
C TRP A 152 -24.28 -9.31 6.83
N PHE A 153 -24.24 -8.41 5.84
CA PHE A 153 -25.26 -7.39 5.68
C PHE A 153 -26.65 -8.00 5.53
N THR A 154 -26.80 -8.92 4.58
CA THR A 154 -28.10 -9.60 4.33
C THR A 154 -28.56 -10.35 5.58
N PHE A 155 -27.66 -11.11 6.22
CA PHE A 155 -27.98 -11.88 7.42
C PHE A 155 -28.52 -10.99 8.54
N PHE A 156 -27.83 -9.92 8.88
CA PHE A 156 -28.28 -9.03 9.96
C PHE A 156 -29.51 -8.22 9.57
N ASN A 157 -29.63 -7.81 8.33
CA ASN A 157 -30.80 -7.10 7.83
C ASN A 157 -32.06 -7.97 7.90
N GLU A 158 -31.99 -9.23 7.48
CA GLU A 158 -33.10 -10.20 7.59
C GLU A 158 -33.44 -10.55 9.05
N LEU A 159 -32.47 -10.47 9.95
CA LEU A 159 -32.74 -10.61 11.38
C LEU A 159 -33.39 -9.37 12.02
N GLY A 160 -33.56 -8.27 11.28
CA GLY A 160 -34.13 -7.03 11.77
C GLY A 160 -33.17 -6.11 12.49
N PHE A 161 -31.88 -6.16 12.18
CA PHE A 161 -30.90 -5.17 12.62
C PHE A 161 -30.68 -4.11 11.54
N ARG A 162 -30.51 -2.86 11.97
CA ARG A 162 -29.95 -1.82 11.12
C ARG A 162 -28.43 -1.96 11.09
N VAL A 163 -27.87 -2.28 9.93
CA VAL A 163 -26.42 -2.43 9.77
C VAL A 163 -25.77 -1.08 9.52
N VAL A 164 -24.78 -0.72 10.31
CA VAL A 164 -23.95 0.47 10.12
C VAL A 164 -22.55 0.06 9.74
N LEU A 165 -22.15 0.38 8.52
CA LEU A 165 -20.81 0.13 8.02
C LEU A 165 -19.91 1.33 8.33
N SER A 166 -18.69 1.09 8.84
CA SER A 166 -17.71 2.15 9.00
C SER A 166 -17.24 2.72 7.65
N PRO A 167 -16.72 3.95 7.59
CA PRO A 167 -16.43 4.63 6.33
C PRO A 167 -15.30 3.96 5.54
N VAL A 168 -15.03 4.48 4.35
CA VAL A 168 -13.84 4.07 3.57
C VAL A 168 -12.57 4.41 4.35
N SER A 169 -11.63 3.46 4.38
CA SER A 169 -10.33 3.62 5.03
C SER A 169 -9.61 4.85 4.53
N ASN A 170 -9.13 5.65 5.46
CA ASN A 170 -8.31 6.83 5.19
C ASN A 170 -7.42 7.12 6.40
N ARG A 171 -6.53 8.09 6.27
CA ARG A 171 -5.60 8.44 7.34
C ARG A 171 -6.30 8.86 8.63
N LYS A 172 -7.42 9.58 8.56
CA LYS A 172 -8.16 10.01 9.75
C LYS A 172 -8.73 8.82 10.52
N VAL A 173 -9.26 7.83 9.79
CA VAL A 173 -9.73 6.58 10.41
C VAL A 173 -8.57 5.83 11.07
N TYR A 174 -7.42 5.73 10.42
CA TYR A 174 -6.23 5.13 11.01
C TYR A 174 -5.81 5.82 12.32
N GLU A 175 -5.77 7.15 12.30
CA GLU A 175 -5.36 7.97 13.46
C GLU A 175 -6.30 7.78 14.67
N LEU A 176 -7.58 7.45 14.46
CA LEU A 176 -8.50 7.15 15.57
C LEU A 176 -8.12 5.90 16.35
N GLY A 177 -7.45 4.94 15.72
CA GLY A 177 -7.11 3.66 16.33
C GLY A 177 -5.68 3.53 16.83
N ILE A 178 -4.81 4.52 16.62
CA ILE A 178 -3.36 4.42 16.88
C ILE A 178 -3.06 3.97 18.31
N ASP A 179 -3.73 4.53 19.29
CA ASP A 179 -3.46 4.27 20.72
C ASP A 179 -3.81 2.84 21.14
N SER A 180 -4.62 2.15 20.36
CA SER A 180 -5.05 0.77 20.65
C SER A 180 -4.26 -0.29 19.89
N ILE A 181 -3.33 0.09 19.01
CA ILE A 181 -2.51 -0.86 18.26
C ILE A 181 -1.44 -1.45 19.18
N PRO A 182 -1.46 -2.77 19.43
CA PRO A 182 -0.57 -3.37 20.43
C PRO A 182 0.86 -3.59 19.95
N SER A 183 1.08 -3.61 18.64
CA SER A 183 2.38 -3.93 18.04
C SER A 183 2.67 -3.17 16.75
N GLU A 184 3.91 -2.72 16.59
CA GLU A 184 4.38 -2.13 15.33
C GLU A 184 4.50 -3.17 14.21
N SER A 185 4.63 -4.45 14.55
CA SER A 185 4.79 -5.55 13.59
C SER A 185 3.50 -5.94 12.87
N GLU A 186 2.34 -5.47 13.33
CA GLU A 186 1.08 -5.71 12.63
C GLU A 186 1.07 -5.10 11.23
N CYS A 187 0.46 -5.79 10.28
CA CYS A 187 0.29 -5.26 8.92
C CYS A 187 -0.64 -4.04 8.92
N TYR A 188 -0.45 -3.14 7.98
CA TYR A 188 -1.23 -1.90 7.91
C TYR A 188 -2.75 -2.13 7.81
N PRO A 189 -3.27 -3.11 7.04
CA PRO A 189 -4.69 -3.42 7.05
C PRO A 189 -5.24 -3.83 8.42
N ALA A 190 -4.49 -4.60 9.22
CA ALA A 190 -4.88 -4.95 10.58
C ALA A 190 -4.91 -3.72 11.49
N LYS A 191 -3.90 -2.84 11.39
CA LYS A 191 -3.88 -1.56 12.11
C LYS A 191 -5.10 -0.68 11.80
N LEU A 192 -5.58 -0.69 10.56
CA LEU A 192 -6.81 0.02 10.17
C LEU A 192 -8.04 -0.49 10.91
N ALA A 193 -8.11 -1.78 11.26
CA ALA A 193 -9.26 -2.35 11.99
C ALA A 193 -9.52 -1.61 13.29
N HIS A 194 -8.47 -1.26 14.04
CA HIS A 194 -8.57 -0.48 15.28
C HIS A 194 -9.29 0.86 15.05
N GLY A 195 -8.90 1.58 14.01
CA GLY A 195 -9.53 2.86 13.66
C GLY A 195 -10.99 2.73 13.23
N HIS A 196 -11.34 1.67 12.51
CA HIS A 196 -12.71 1.42 12.10
C HIS A 196 -13.61 1.05 13.28
N VAL A 197 -13.13 0.25 14.22
CA VAL A 197 -13.84 -0.07 15.46
C VAL A 197 -14.02 1.20 16.29
N GLN A 198 -12.97 1.99 16.48
CA GLN A 198 -13.04 3.24 17.22
C GLN A 198 -14.01 4.24 16.58
N TRP A 199 -14.06 4.29 15.25
CA TRP A 199 -15.02 5.13 14.55
C TRP A 199 -16.46 4.73 14.89
N LEU A 200 -16.78 3.43 14.90
CA LEU A 200 -18.11 2.93 15.26
C LEU A 200 -18.46 3.30 16.71
N ILE A 201 -17.52 3.13 17.63
CA ILE A 201 -17.71 3.50 19.05
C ILE A 201 -18.00 5.01 19.16
N ASN A 202 -17.22 5.85 18.52
CA ASN A 202 -17.36 7.30 18.54
C ASN A 202 -18.70 7.79 17.95
N ASN A 203 -19.33 6.96 17.09
CA ASN A 203 -20.66 7.23 16.53
C ASN A 203 -21.80 6.57 17.33
N GLY A 204 -21.52 6.13 18.57
CA GLY A 204 -22.54 5.59 19.47
C GLY A 204 -22.99 4.17 19.15
N ILE A 205 -22.23 3.42 18.36
CA ILE A 205 -22.56 2.04 18.05
C ILE A 205 -21.99 1.14 19.14
N HIS A 206 -22.89 0.54 19.94
CA HIS A 206 -22.50 -0.27 21.10
C HIS A 206 -22.39 -1.76 20.80
N THR A 207 -22.98 -2.23 19.71
CA THR A 207 -22.87 -3.62 19.25
C THR A 207 -22.10 -3.66 17.95
N ILE A 208 -20.92 -4.28 17.97
CA ILE A 208 -20.04 -4.36 16.81
C ILE A 208 -19.80 -5.83 16.48
N PHE A 209 -20.07 -6.18 15.23
CA PHE A 209 -19.75 -7.50 14.70
C PHE A 209 -18.41 -7.45 13.95
N TYR A 210 -17.44 -8.16 14.48
CA TYR A 210 -16.12 -8.31 13.89
C TYR A 210 -15.67 -9.77 13.99
N PRO A 211 -15.94 -10.60 12.97
CA PRO A 211 -15.62 -12.02 13.02
C PRO A 211 -14.13 -12.25 12.91
N SER A 212 -13.60 -13.10 13.78
CA SER A 212 -12.27 -13.69 13.62
C SER A 212 -12.41 -14.95 12.77
N ILE A 213 -11.74 -14.99 11.63
CA ILE A 213 -11.78 -16.13 10.69
C ILE A 213 -10.39 -16.76 10.63
N PRO A 214 -10.09 -17.76 11.49
CA PRO A 214 -8.79 -18.41 11.52
C PRO A 214 -8.59 -19.38 10.35
N TYR A 215 -9.66 -19.76 9.67
CA TYR A 215 -9.63 -20.72 8.56
C TYR A 215 -10.76 -20.44 7.58
N GLU A 216 -10.44 -20.42 6.29
CA GLU A 216 -11.41 -20.44 5.21
C GLU A 216 -11.28 -21.71 4.37
N ARG A 217 -12.42 -22.19 3.86
CA ARG A 217 -12.41 -23.31 2.94
C ARG A 217 -11.76 -22.91 1.63
N ASN A 218 -10.76 -23.66 1.19
CA ASN A 218 -10.19 -23.49 -0.13
C ASN A 218 -11.21 -23.96 -1.19
N GLU A 219 -11.87 -23.03 -1.85
CA GLU A 219 -12.84 -23.32 -2.91
C GLU A 219 -12.17 -23.77 -4.21
N PHE A 220 -10.91 -23.40 -4.40
CA PHE A 220 -10.12 -23.71 -5.59
C PHE A 220 -8.84 -24.44 -5.17
N ALA A 221 -8.92 -25.76 -5.06
CA ALA A 221 -7.81 -26.58 -4.57
C ALA A 221 -6.50 -26.43 -5.39
N GLU A 222 -6.62 -26.01 -6.65
CA GLU A 222 -5.48 -25.75 -7.55
C GLU A 222 -4.91 -24.32 -7.42
N ALA A 223 -5.63 -23.41 -6.77
CA ALA A 223 -5.15 -22.07 -6.53
C ALA A 223 -4.26 -22.07 -5.29
N ASN A 224 -3.04 -21.55 -5.43
CA ASN A 224 -2.09 -21.41 -4.33
C ASN A 224 -2.43 -20.19 -3.45
N ASN A 225 -3.71 -20.04 -3.08
CA ASN A 225 -4.20 -18.98 -2.23
C ASN A 225 -4.42 -19.53 -0.82
N HIS A 226 -3.63 -19.04 0.12
CA HIS A 226 -3.85 -19.26 1.54
C HIS A 226 -4.36 -17.96 2.15
N TYR A 227 -5.57 -18.01 2.68
CA TYR A 227 -6.10 -16.95 3.53
C TYR A 227 -5.69 -17.27 4.97
N ASN A 228 -4.89 -16.41 5.55
CA ASN A 228 -4.49 -16.48 6.95
C ASN A 228 -5.13 -15.34 7.71
#